data_322a2a3fe15a72e1ba1feebbc29500eb
#
_entry.id   322a2a3fe15a72e1ba1feebbc29500eb
#
_cell.length_a   1.000
_cell.length_b   1.000
_cell.length_c   1.000
_cell.angle_alpha   90.00
_cell.angle_beta   90.00
_cell.angle_gamma   90.00
#
_symmetry.space_group_name_H-M   'P 1'
#
loop_
_entity.id
_entity.type
_entity.pdbx_description
1 polymer ?
#
loop_
_entity_poly.entity_id
_entity_poly.type
_entity_poly.pdbx_seq_one_letter_code
_entity_poly.pdbx_strand_id
1 'polypeptide(L)'
;MQIYMVGGAVRDRLLGLPVQDHDWVVIGATPERMVQNGYLPVGKDFPVFLHPETHEEHALARTERKTARGYKGFAVYSTPDVTLEQDLARRDLTINAIALDEHGALVDPYHGRRDVEQKVLRHVTEAFAEDPVRILRVARFAARFSDFTVAPETLELMSQMVHNGEVDHLVAERVWQELSRGLMENRPSRMFEVLRACGALARILPEVHALWGVPQRAESHPEVDTGEHLMLVLDMAARLQAPLTVRYACLCHDLGKATTPPEDLPRHPGHEQRSVDLLRPMSARLRVPTHCRELAEVVAREHGVIHGALSLSAEDTVLLLERCDAFRQPKRFEEVLLACECDFRGRLGLEDLVYHQAPYLVHALHELQKLDEGAIALAAQQQWQHLSRSKAPSNDHPSIGSYIRATLHRQRVKTIGSL
;
A
#
# COMPACT_ATOMS: atom_id res chain seq x y z
N MET A 1 12.50 -38.60 -11.62
CA MET A 1 11.74 -37.35 -11.42
C MET A 1 11.08 -37.48 -10.06
N GLN A 2 11.34 -36.55 -9.15
CA GLN A 2 10.71 -36.47 -7.84
C GLN A 2 10.02 -35.10 -7.74
N ILE A 3 8.87 -35.05 -7.10
CA ILE A 3 8.05 -33.85 -7.00
C ILE A 3 7.81 -33.55 -5.52
N TYR A 4 8.00 -32.28 -5.13
CA TYR A 4 7.84 -31.83 -3.76
C TYR A 4 6.97 -30.59 -3.73
N MET A 5 5.98 -30.56 -2.81
CA MET A 5 5.31 -29.31 -2.46
C MET A 5 6.27 -28.45 -1.64
N VAL A 6 6.35 -27.15 -1.89
CA VAL A 6 7.34 -26.26 -1.27
C VAL A 6 6.77 -24.89 -0.88
N GLY A 7 7.54 -24.16 -0.11
CA GLY A 7 7.31 -22.73 0.09
C GLY A 7 6.10 -22.38 0.96
N GLY A 8 5.30 -21.43 0.47
CA GLY A 8 4.15 -20.90 1.19
C GLY A 8 3.11 -21.93 1.59
N ALA A 9 2.83 -22.90 0.73
CA ALA A 9 1.88 -23.98 0.98
C ALA A 9 2.27 -24.83 2.20
N VAL A 10 3.55 -25.22 2.28
CA VAL A 10 4.04 -26.02 3.41
C VAL A 10 4.04 -25.23 4.70
N ARG A 11 4.52 -23.97 4.66
CA ARG A 11 4.48 -23.06 5.82
C ARG A 11 3.07 -22.85 6.34
N ASP A 12 2.14 -22.49 5.44
CA ASP A 12 0.75 -22.17 5.85
C ASP A 12 0.06 -23.42 6.41
N ARG A 13 0.33 -24.62 5.87
CA ARG A 13 -0.12 -25.89 6.43
C ARG A 13 0.42 -26.13 7.85
N LEU A 14 1.71 -25.86 8.08
CA LEU A 14 2.34 -26.01 9.41
C LEU A 14 1.75 -25.02 10.45
N LEU A 15 1.34 -23.82 9.98
CA LEU A 15 0.68 -22.81 10.79
C LEU A 15 -0.83 -23.05 10.97
N GLY A 16 -1.42 -24.08 10.35
CA GLY A 16 -2.87 -24.32 10.37
C GLY A 16 -3.68 -23.26 9.60
N LEU A 17 -3.04 -22.54 8.68
CA LEU A 17 -3.67 -21.53 7.84
C LEU A 17 -4.22 -22.16 6.54
N PRO A 18 -5.26 -21.57 5.92
CA PRO A 18 -5.75 -22.01 4.62
C PRO A 18 -4.64 -21.89 3.56
N VAL A 19 -4.39 -22.98 2.85
CA VAL A 19 -3.48 -22.99 1.70
C VAL A 19 -4.27 -22.56 0.47
N GLN A 20 -3.81 -21.47 -0.18
CA GLN A 20 -4.46 -20.92 -1.38
C GLN A 20 -3.81 -21.43 -2.66
N ASP A 21 -2.47 -21.36 -2.74
CA ASP A 21 -1.68 -21.74 -3.90
C ASP A 21 -0.71 -22.85 -3.54
N HIS A 22 -0.55 -23.83 -4.43
CA HIS A 22 0.43 -24.91 -4.27
C HIS A 22 1.57 -24.70 -5.26
N ASP A 23 2.78 -24.50 -4.70
CA ASP A 23 4.02 -24.45 -5.47
C ASP A 23 4.72 -25.80 -5.40
N TRP A 24 5.14 -26.30 -6.56
CA TRP A 24 5.80 -27.58 -6.67
C TRP A 24 7.22 -27.42 -7.24
N VAL A 25 8.18 -28.18 -6.71
CA VAL A 25 9.53 -28.29 -7.24
C VAL A 25 9.74 -29.69 -7.78
N VAL A 26 10.31 -29.77 -8.98
CA VAL A 26 10.59 -31.02 -9.69
C VAL A 26 12.11 -31.24 -9.76
N ILE A 27 12.58 -32.36 -9.21
CA ILE A 27 14.00 -32.77 -9.19
C ILE A 27 14.25 -33.87 -10.23
N GLY A 28 15.42 -33.85 -10.88
CA GLY A 28 15.84 -34.90 -11.79
C GLY A 28 15.06 -34.93 -13.11
N ALA A 29 14.58 -33.79 -13.58
CA ALA A 29 13.90 -33.66 -14.87
C ALA A 29 14.53 -32.52 -15.70
N THR A 30 14.32 -32.63 -17.03
CA THR A 30 14.63 -31.56 -17.99
C THR A 30 13.35 -30.92 -18.51
N PRO A 31 13.40 -29.72 -19.12
CA PRO A 31 12.25 -29.12 -19.77
C PRO A 31 11.56 -30.05 -20.78
N GLU A 32 12.36 -30.78 -21.59
CA GLU A 32 11.83 -31.70 -22.59
C GLU A 32 11.08 -32.87 -21.95
N ARG A 33 11.56 -33.38 -20.82
CA ARG A 33 10.89 -34.44 -20.06
C ARG A 33 9.61 -33.98 -19.43
N MET A 34 9.55 -32.72 -18.96
CA MET A 34 8.29 -32.13 -18.47
C MET A 34 7.23 -32.05 -19.58
N VAL A 35 7.60 -31.55 -20.75
CA VAL A 35 6.70 -31.48 -21.92
C VAL A 35 6.25 -32.87 -22.36
N GLN A 36 7.15 -33.86 -22.41
CA GLN A 36 6.80 -35.27 -22.73
C GLN A 36 5.81 -35.87 -21.74
N ASN A 37 5.82 -35.43 -20.49
CA ASN A 37 4.86 -35.83 -19.46
C ASN A 37 3.57 -34.99 -19.47
N GLY A 38 3.35 -34.15 -20.48
CA GLY A 38 2.12 -33.37 -20.67
C GLY A 38 2.09 -32.02 -19.94
N TYR A 39 3.17 -31.61 -19.25
CA TYR A 39 3.23 -30.31 -18.60
C TYR A 39 3.36 -29.18 -19.62
N LEU A 40 2.68 -28.05 -19.37
CA LEU A 40 2.66 -26.90 -20.28
C LEU A 40 3.66 -25.83 -19.81
N PRO A 41 4.68 -25.45 -20.62
CA PRO A 41 5.64 -24.42 -20.26
C PRO A 41 4.97 -23.04 -20.24
N VAL A 42 5.17 -22.25 -19.15
CA VAL A 42 4.62 -20.90 -18.96
C VAL A 42 5.66 -19.83 -18.65
N GLY A 43 6.83 -20.21 -18.16
CA GLY A 43 7.91 -19.28 -17.86
C GLY A 43 8.75 -18.94 -19.08
N LYS A 44 9.01 -17.64 -19.35
CA LYS A 44 9.98 -17.23 -20.40
C LYS A 44 11.41 -17.26 -19.91
N ASP A 45 11.64 -16.84 -18.66
CA ASP A 45 12.96 -16.67 -18.07
C ASP A 45 13.32 -17.81 -17.10
N PHE A 46 12.33 -18.57 -16.63
CA PHE A 46 12.48 -19.66 -15.67
C PHE A 46 11.69 -20.89 -16.14
N PRO A 47 12.19 -22.12 -15.90
CA PRO A 47 11.53 -23.35 -16.30
C PRO A 47 10.37 -23.68 -15.35
N VAL A 48 9.25 -22.98 -15.53
CA VAL A 48 7.98 -23.19 -14.83
C VAL A 48 6.97 -23.80 -15.81
N PHE A 49 6.21 -24.78 -15.34
CA PHE A 49 5.27 -25.57 -16.11
C PHE A 49 3.95 -25.68 -15.35
N LEU A 50 2.83 -25.74 -16.05
CA LEU A 50 1.53 -26.05 -15.47
C LEU A 50 1.26 -27.57 -15.56
N HIS A 51 0.78 -28.13 -14.48
CA HIS A 51 0.33 -29.51 -14.44
C HIS A 51 -0.84 -29.72 -15.41
N PRO A 52 -0.87 -30.82 -16.19
CA PRO A 52 -1.86 -31.01 -17.26
C PRO A 52 -3.32 -31.05 -16.77
N GLU A 53 -3.56 -31.49 -15.54
CA GLU A 53 -4.91 -31.64 -14.96
C GLU A 53 -5.25 -30.56 -13.95
N THR A 54 -4.33 -30.26 -12.99
CA THR A 54 -4.61 -29.32 -11.89
C THR A 54 -4.27 -27.87 -12.24
N HIS A 55 -3.48 -27.64 -13.27
CA HIS A 55 -2.92 -26.34 -13.67
C HIS A 55 -2.06 -25.66 -12.58
N GLU A 56 -1.65 -26.42 -11.57
CA GLU A 56 -0.74 -25.92 -10.55
C GLU A 56 0.68 -25.74 -11.10
N GLU A 57 1.41 -24.75 -10.57
CA GLU A 57 2.77 -24.42 -11.03
C GLU A 57 3.80 -25.42 -10.54
N HIS A 58 4.55 -25.99 -11.46
CA HIS A 58 5.67 -26.90 -11.23
C HIS A 58 6.95 -26.28 -11.79
N ALA A 59 7.88 -25.92 -10.92
CA ALA A 59 9.17 -25.38 -11.30
C ALA A 59 10.26 -26.46 -11.25
N LEU A 60 11.13 -26.51 -12.25
CA LEU A 60 12.34 -27.33 -12.13
C LEU A 60 13.23 -26.77 -11.02
N ALA A 61 13.85 -27.66 -10.24
CA ALA A 61 14.85 -27.27 -9.26
C ALA A 61 15.96 -26.48 -9.92
N ARG A 62 16.39 -25.43 -9.28
CA ARG A 62 17.37 -24.52 -9.85
C ARG A 62 18.29 -23.93 -8.80
N THR A 63 19.48 -23.57 -9.23
CA THR A 63 20.36 -22.65 -8.53
C THR A 63 20.39 -21.31 -9.27
N GLU A 64 20.58 -20.26 -8.53
CA GLU A 64 20.73 -18.90 -9.06
C GLU A 64 22.12 -18.40 -8.68
N ARG A 65 22.80 -17.73 -9.60
CA ARG A 65 24.10 -17.12 -9.33
C ARG A 65 24.11 -15.68 -9.80
N LYS A 66 24.44 -14.76 -8.91
CA LYS A 66 24.56 -13.33 -9.22
C LYS A 66 25.75 -13.13 -10.17
N THR A 67 25.50 -12.57 -11.34
CA THR A 67 26.53 -12.27 -12.36
C THR A 67 26.78 -10.78 -12.51
N ALA A 68 25.83 -9.91 -12.05
CA ALA A 68 25.94 -8.47 -12.05
C ALA A 68 25.02 -7.85 -10.98
N ARG A 69 25.19 -6.56 -10.71
CA ARG A 69 24.28 -5.83 -9.82
C ARG A 69 22.90 -5.62 -10.48
N GLY A 70 21.83 -5.69 -9.69
CA GLY A 70 20.45 -5.46 -10.13
C GLY A 70 19.73 -6.71 -10.67
N TYR A 71 18.44 -6.54 -11.03
CA TYR A 71 17.50 -7.61 -11.38
C TYR A 71 17.92 -8.50 -12.58
N LYS A 72 18.61 -7.96 -13.56
CA LYS A 72 19.06 -8.72 -14.76
C LYS A 72 20.38 -9.48 -14.57
N GLY A 73 20.94 -9.43 -13.38
CA GLY A 73 22.27 -9.98 -13.08
C GLY A 73 22.26 -11.41 -12.52
N PHE A 74 21.28 -12.25 -12.88
CA PHE A 74 21.23 -13.65 -12.43
C PHE A 74 21.39 -14.61 -13.59
N ALA A 75 22.30 -15.59 -13.44
CA ALA A 75 22.31 -16.79 -14.25
C ALA A 75 21.56 -17.90 -13.50
N VAL A 76 20.56 -18.48 -14.15
CA VAL A 76 19.77 -19.58 -13.62
C VAL A 76 20.27 -20.89 -14.23
N TYR A 77 20.53 -21.86 -13.37
CA TYR A 77 20.94 -23.21 -13.74
C TYR A 77 19.88 -24.19 -13.24
N SER A 78 19.20 -24.85 -14.17
CA SER A 78 18.16 -25.86 -13.89
C SER A 78 18.51 -27.15 -14.63
N THR A 79 19.48 -27.85 -14.11
CA THR A 79 19.93 -29.14 -14.63
C THR A 79 19.42 -30.28 -13.74
N PRO A 80 19.28 -31.53 -14.24
CA PRO A 80 18.74 -32.65 -13.46
C PRO A 80 19.54 -33.03 -12.21
N ASP A 81 20.78 -32.57 -12.09
CA ASP A 81 21.66 -32.77 -10.95
C ASP A 81 21.46 -31.77 -9.82
N VAL A 82 20.65 -30.70 -10.01
CA VAL A 82 20.29 -29.78 -8.93
C VAL A 82 19.47 -30.53 -7.90
N THR A 83 19.94 -30.53 -6.64
CA THR A 83 19.27 -31.18 -5.53
C THR A 83 18.16 -30.33 -4.92
N LEU A 84 17.25 -30.95 -4.17
CA LEU A 84 16.21 -30.23 -3.42
C LEU A 84 16.83 -29.24 -2.42
N GLU A 85 17.89 -29.64 -1.72
CA GLU A 85 18.58 -28.79 -0.74
C GLU A 85 19.15 -27.52 -1.39
N GLN A 86 19.73 -27.66 -2.60
CA GLN A 86 20.24 -26.51 -3.35
C GLN A 86 19.13 -25.55 -3.79
N ASP A 87 17.96 -26.06 -4.20
CA ASP A 87 16.81 -25.20 -4.50
C ASP A 87 16.26 -24.50 -3.25
N LEU A 88 16.20 -25.21 -2.13
CA LEU A 88 15.76 -24.64 -0.86
C LEU A 88 16.75 -23.60 -0.31
N ALA A 89 18.07 -23.81 -0.51
CA ALA A 89 19.14 -22.91 -0.05
C ALA A 89 19.04 -21.47 -0.59
N ARG A 90 18.55 -21.32 -1.82
CA ARG A 90 18.43 -20.02 -2.48
C ARG A 90 17.17 -19.23 -2.08
N ARG A 91 16.27 -19.81 -1.29
CA ARG A 91 15.02 -19.15 -0.86
C ARG A 91 15.30 -18.04 0.15
N ASP A 92 14.31 -17.20 0.37
CA ASP A 92 14.41 -16.04 1.25
C ASP A 92 14.48 -16.39 2.74
N LEU A 93 13.49 -17.15 3.23
CA LEU A 93 13.31 -17.47 4.65
C LEU A 93 13.27 -18.99 4.88
N THR A 94 13.80 -19.44 6.02
CA THR A 94 13.77 -20.85 6.44
C THR A 94 12.35 -21.40 6.46
N ILE A 95 11.36 -20.61 6.92
CA ILE A 95 9.94 -20.97 6.94
C ILE A 95 9.35 -21.22 5.53
N ASN A 96 10.00 -20.73 4.47
CA ASN A 96 9.65 -20.95 3.08
C ASN A 96 10.56 -21.98 2.39
N ALA A 97 11.56 -22.50 3.11
CA ALA A 97 12.53 -23.47 2.63
C ALA A 97 12.28 -24.88 3.18
N ILE A 98 11.01 -25.23 3.29
CA ILE A 98 10.52 -26.55 3.73
C ILE A 98 9.82 -27.19 2.54
N ALA A 99 10.00 -28.50 2.39
CA ALA A 99 9.33 -29.28 1.36
C ALA A 99 8.53 -30.44 1.97
N LEU A 100 7.50 -30.88 1.23
CA LEU A 100 6.75 -32.11 1.50
C LEU A 100 6.87 -33.02 0.27
N ASP A 101 7.22 -34.28 0.51
CA ASP A 101 7.21 -35.30 -0.54
C ASP A 101 5.78 -35.79 -0.86
N GLU A 102 5.65 -36.69 -1.83
CA GLU A 102 4.39 -37.28 -2.26
C GLU A 102 3.71 -38.15 -1.17
N HIS A 103 4.46 -38.57 -0.15
CA HIS A 103 3.96 -39.33 0.99
C HIS A 103 3.63 -38.46 2.20
N GLY A 104 3.85 -37.13 2.09
CA GLY A 104 3.61 -36.16 3.15
C GLY A 104 4.75 -36.10 4.18
N ALA A 105 5.92 -36.67 3.88
CA ALA A 105 7.09 -36.54 4.74
C ALA A 105 7.77 -35.18 4.52
N LEU A 106 8.14 -34.54 5.64
CA LEU A 106 8.82 -33.24 5.65
C LEU A 106 10.31 -33.39 5.32
N VAL A 107 10.78 -32.57 4.39
CA VAL A 107 12.20 -32.36 4.09
C VAL A 107 12.55 -30.91 4.50
N ASP A 108 13.31 -30.78 5.58
CA ASP A 108 13.60 -29.49 6.23
C ASP A 108 15.09 -29.35 6.59
N PRO A 109 15.98 -29.21 5.57
CA PRO A 109 17.42 -29.14 5.80
C PRO A 109 17.86 -27.84 6.51
N TYR A 110 17.03 -26.79 6.51
CA TYR A 110 17.33 -25.48 7.07
C TYR A 110 16.56 -25.15 8.35
N HIS A 111 15.94 -26.16 8.97
CA HIS A 111 15.23 -26.04 10.26
C HIS A 111 14.06 -25.04 10.25
N GLY A 112 13.42 -24.86 9.08
CA GLY A 112 12.29 -23.94 8.92
C GLY A 112 11.09 -24.29 9.79
N ARG A 113 10.84 -25.58 10.05
CA ARG A 113 9.81 -26.03 11.00
C ARG A 113 10.05 -25.47 12.41
N ARG A 114 11.29 -25.51 12.88
CA ARG A 114 11.65 -24.93 14.18
C ARG A 114 11.39 -23.44 14.22
N ASP A 115 11.74 -22.71 13.15
CA ASP A 115 11.52 -21.28 13.05
C ASP A 115 10.01 -20.93 12.96
N VAL A 116 9.18 -21.80 12.33
CA VAL A 116 7.70 -21.69 12.39
C VAL A 116 7.20 -21.84 13.83
N GLU A 117 7.65 -22.87 14.55
CA GLU A 117 7.25 -23.15 15.95
C GLU A 117 7.71 -22.02 16.90
N GLN A 118 8.90 -21.46 16.68
CA GLN A 118 9.48 -20.36 17.46
C GLN A 118 9.04 -18.98 17.01
N LYS A 119 8.27 -18.88 15.91
CA LYS A 119 7.81 -17.61 15.31
C LYS A 119 8.97 -16.69 14.94
N VAL A 120 9.94 -17.21 14.18
CA VAL A 120 11.14 -16.49 13.75
C VAL A 120 11.20 -16.39 12.24
N LEU A 121 11.49 -15.17 11.73
CA LEU A 121 11.80 -14.89 10.35
C LEU A 121 13.34 -14.89 10.19
N ARG A 122 13.89 -15.97 9.66
CA ARG A 122 15.32 -16.20 9.47
C ARG A 122 15.63 -16.42 8.01
N HIS A 123 16.68 -15.77 7.48
CA HIS A 123 17.19 -16.06 6.13
C HIS A 123 17.77 -17.48 6.06
N VAL A 124 17.74 -18.09 4.88
CA VAL A 124 18.17 -19.49 4.71
C VAL A 124 19.68 -19.58 4.70
N THR A 125 20.34 -18.81 3.83
CA THR A 125 21.80 -18.78 3.64
C THR A 125 22.25 -17.38 3.24
N GLU A 126 23.55 -17.15 3.11
CA GLU A 126 24.14 -15.91 2.58
C GLU A 126 23.68 -15.56 1.15
N ALA A 127 23.12 -16.53 0.39
CA ALA A 127 22.46 -16.26 -0.89
C ALA A 127 21.28 -15.29 -0.77
N PHE A 128 20.77 -15.05 0.44
CA PHE A 128 19.79 -14.00 0.73
C PHE A 128 20.25 -12.63 0.19
N ALA A 129 21.52 -12.30 0.32
CA ALA A 129 22.09 -11.03 -0.11
C ALA A 129 22.14 -10.85 -1.64
N GLU A 130 21.88 -11.89 -2.41
CA GLU A 130 21.89 -11.79 -3.87
C GLU A 130 20.73 -10.94 -4.42
N ASP A 131 19.55 -10.94 -3.76
CA ASP A 131 18.37 -10.18 -4.19
C ASP A 131 17.89 -9.20 -3.09
N PRO A 132 18.12 -7.89 -3.23
CA PRO A 132 17.74 -6.90 -2.22
C PRO A 132 16.22 -6.78 -2.00
N VAL A 133 15.36 -7.26 -2.92
CA VAL A 133 13.90 -7.34 -2.70
C VAL A 133 13.56 -8.25 -1.51
N ARG A 134 14.43 -9.19 -1.15
CA ARG A 134 14.20 -10.05 0.02
C ARG A 134 14.08 -9.27 1.32
N ILE A 135 14.71 -8.09 1.43
CA ILE A 135 14.51 -7.16 2.56
C ILE A 135 13.03 -6.74 2.65
N LEU A 136 12.44 -6.31 1.54
CA LEU A 136 11.01 -5.95 1.50
C LEU A 136 10.11 -7.15 1.78
N ARG A 137 10.48 -8.34 1.31
CA ARG A 137 9.74 -9.58 1.56
C ARG A 137 9.75 -9.95 3.04
N VAL A 138 10.90 -9.90 3.73
CA VAL A 138 11.00 -10.12 5.19
C VAL A 138 10.10 -9.13 5.93
N ALA A 139 10.18 -7.84 5.58
CA ALA A 139 9.36 -6.80 6.18
C ALA A 139 7.86 -7.06 5.96
N ARG A 140 7.44 -7.48 4.77
CA ARG A 140 6.05 -7.89 4.50
C ARG A 140 5.64 -9.13 5.28
N PHE A 141 6.51 -10.13 5.40
CA PHE A 141 6.21 -11.31 6.23
C PHE A 141 6.06 -10.94 7.71
N ALA A 142 6.80 -9.96 8.21
CA ALA A 142 6.61 -9.43 9.56
C ALA A 142 5.23 -8.75 9.72
N ALA A 143 4.71 -8.09 8.69
CA ALA A 143 3.35 -7.54 8.68
C ALA A 143 2.26 -8.62 8.62
N ARG A 144 2.50 -9.71 7.88
CA ARG A 144 1.60 -10.86 7.76
C ARG A 144 1.56 -11.69 9.05
N PHE A 145 2.72 -12.01 9.59
CA PHE A 145 2.92 -12.80 10.80
C PHE A 145 3.38 -11.87 11.93
N SER A 146 2.45 -11.07 12.42
CA SER A 146 2.75 -9.95 13.33
C SER A 146 3.34 -10.37 14.68
N ASP A 147 3.20 -11.62 15.05
CA ASP A 147 3.76 -12.26 16.24
C ASP A 147 5.13 -12.93 15.99
N PHE A 148 5.63 -12.88 14.75
CA PHE A 148 6.98 -13.34 14.41
C PHE A 148 8.01 -12.25 14.62
N THR A 149 9.20 -12.64 15.06
CA THR A 149 10.37 -11.75 15.20
C THR A 149 11.37 -12.02 14.09
N VAL A 150 12.05 -10.96 13.62
CA VAL A 150 13.17 -11.13 12.68
C VAL A 150 14.40 -11.58 13.48
N ALA A 151 15.06 -12.65 13.02
CA ALA A 151 16.28 -13.14 13.65
C ALA A 151 17.37 -12.05 13.65
N PRO A 152 18.14 -11.87 14.75
CA PRO A 152 19.16 -10.84 14.83
C PRO A 152 20.19 -10.88 13.69
N GLU A 153 20.65 -12.07 13.32
CA GLU A 153 21.58 -12.28 12.20
C GLU A 153 20.97 -11.93 10.84
N THR A 154 19.64 -12.09 10.68
CA THR A 154 18.94 -11.67 9.46
C THR A 154 18.83 -10.16 9.40
N LEU A 155 18.51 -9.50 10.52
CA LEU A 155 18.46 -8.04 10.60
C LEU A 155 19.83 -7.42 10.33
N GLU A 156 20.90 -8.04 10.85
CA GLU A 156 22.27 -7.61 10.60
C GLU A 156 22.65 -7.74 9.12
N LEU A 157 22.36 -8.89 8.49
CA LEU A 157 22.60 -9.08 7.06
C LEU A 157 21.85 -8.07 6.21
N MET A 158 20.56 -7.81 6.52
CA MET A 158 19.76 -6.77 5.86
C MET A 158 20.39 -5.38 6.02
N SER A 159 20.88 -5.04 7.21
CA SER A 159 21.54 -3.76 7.47
C SER A 159 22.85 -3.62 6.68
N GLN A 160 23.64 -4.69 6.56
CA GLN A 160 24.84 -4.72 5.72
C GLN A 160 24.52 -4.52 4.24
N MET A 161 23.45 -5.17 3.72
CA MET A 161 22.99 -4.98 2.34
C MET A 161 22.59 -3.53 2.08
N VAL A 162 21.90 -2.89 3.03
CA VAL A 162 21.52 -1.46 2.93
C VAL A 162 22.76 -0.57 2.93
N HIS A 163 23.71 -0.83 3.84
CA HIS A 163 24.97 -0.07 3.93
C HIS A 163 25.78 -0.16 2.63
N ASN A 164 25.80 -1.34 1.99
CA ASN A 164 26.50 -1.58 0.74
C ASN A 164 25.77 -0.99 -0.49
N GLY A 165 24.61 -0.34 -0.30
CA GLY A 165 23.83 0.31 -1.37
C GLY A 165 23.07 -0.66 -2.28
N GLU A 166 22.85 -1.92 -1.87
CA GLU A 166 22.12 -2.90 -2.70
C GLU A 166 20.66 -2.47 -2.93
N VAL A 167 20.03 -1.80 -1.98
CA VAL A 167 18.63 -1.31 -2.07
C VAL A 167 18.46 -0.16 -3.06
N ASP A 168 19.52 0.55 -3.43
CA ASP A 168 19.48 1.67 -4.37
C ASP A 168 19.25 1.21 -5.82
N HIS A 169 19.43 -0.08 -6.07
CA HIS A 169 19.24 -0.72 -7.37
C HIS A 169 17.91 -1.46 -7.50
N LEU A 170 17.02 -1.29 -6.52
CA LEU A 170 15.68 -1.89 -6.56
C LEU A 170 14.84 -1.34 -7.70
N VAL A 171 14.17 -2.25 -8.41
CA VAL A 171 13.22 -1.88 -9.47
C VAL A 171 11.92 -1.39 -8.85
N ALA A 172 11.45 -0.24 -9.31
CA ALA A 172 10.27 0.44 -8.73
C ALA A 172 9.03 -0.46 -8.64
N GLU A 173 8.78 -1.25 -9.68
CA GLU A 173 7.64 -2.17 -9.75
C GLU A 173 7.71 -3.26 -8.68
N ARG A 174 8.92 -3.78 -8.41
CA ARG A 174 9.11 -4.78 -7.36
C ARG A 174 8.96 -4.17 -5.97
N VAL A 175 9.42 -2.93 -5.79
CA VAL A 175 9.21 -2.19 -4.54
C VAL A 175 7.72 -1.96 -4.31
N TRP A 176 7.00 -1.46 -5.32
CA TRP A 176 5.55 -1.25 -5.22
C TRP A 176 4.79 -2.55 -4.96
N GLN A 177 5.17 -3.63 -5.61
CA GLN A 177 4.54 -4.94 -5.41
C GLN A 177 4.63 -5.43 -3.96
N GLU A 178 5.80 -5.34 -3.33
CA GLU A 178 5.97 -5.75 -1.93
C GLU A 178 5.34 -4.73 -0.97
N LEU A 179 5.46 -3.43 -1.25
CA LEU A 179 4.85 -2.37 -0.44
C LEU A 179 3.32 -2.49 -0.44
N SER A 180 2.71 -2.63 -1.62
CA SER A 180 1.24 -2.75 -1.73
C SER A 180 0.70 -3.99 -1.03
N ARG A 181 1.40 -5.13 -1.15
CA ARG A 181 1.05 -6.35 -0.41
C ARG A 181 1.24 -6.17 1.09
N GLY A 182 2.34 -5.52 1.52
CA GLY A 182 2.58 -5.24 2.94
C GLY A 182 1.55 -4.31 3.56
N LEU A 183 1.11 -3.29 2.82
CA LEU A 183 0.00 -2.43 3.25
C LEU A 183 -1.31 -3.21 3.43
N MET A 184 -1.53 -4.28 2.66
CA MET A 184 -2.75 -5.10 2.73
C MET A 184 -2.70 -6.21 3.80
N GLU A 185 -1.57 -6.39 4.47
CA GLU A 185 -1.44 -7.37 5.56
C GLU A 185 -2.19 -6.92 6.83
N ASN A 186 -2.25 -7.82 7.82
CA ASN A 186 -3.03 -7.61 9.05
C ASN A 186 -2.45 -6.53 9.96
N ARG A 187 -1.12 -6.35 9.96
CA ARG A 187 -0.44 -5.34 10.76
C ARG A 187 0.64 -4.63 9.94
N PRO A 188 0.24 -3.70 9.06
CA PRO A 188 1.17 -3.02 8.15
C PRO A 188 2.32 -2.29 8.84
N SER A 189 2.10 -1.76 10.07
CA SER A 189 3.12 -1.08 10.87
C SER A 189 4.40 -1.89 10.99
N ARG A 190 4.29 -3.22 11.17
CA ARG A 190 5.43 -4.12 11.30
C ARG A 190 6.37 -4.12 10.09
N MET A 191 5.84 -3.89 8.89
CA MET A 191 6.69 -3.75 7.70
C MET A 191 7.61 -2.54 7.84
N PHE A 192 7.08 -1.39 8.25
CA PHE A 192 7.83 -0.15 8.39
C PHE A 192 8.81 -0.20 9.56
N GLU A 193 8.44 -0.86 10.67
CA GLU A 193 9.33 -1.09 11.82
C GLU A 193 10.58 -1.89 11.38
N VAL A 194 10.40 -2.99 10.63
CA VAL A 194 11.52 -3.82 10.14
C VAL A 194 12.38 -3.05 9.14
N LEU A 195 11.77 -2.34 8.18
CA LEU A 195 12.51 -1.53 7.21
C LEU A 195 13.29 -0.39 7.89
N ARG A 196 12.74 0.19 8.95
CA ARG A 196 13.42 1.22 9.73
C ARG A 196 14.58 0.63 10.51
N ALA A 197 14.38 -0.51 11.16
CA ALA A 197 15.39 -1.17 11.97
C ALA A 197 16.64 -1.57 11.18
N CYS A 198 16.50 -1.99 9.91
CA CYS A 198 17.63 -2.30 9.03
C CYS A 198 18.14 -1.09 8.21
N GLY A 199 17.53 0.09 8.37
CA GLY A 199 17.90 1.31 7.63
C GLY A 199 17.33 1.40 6.20
N ALA A 200 16.62 0.37 5.71
CA ALA A 200 16.07 0.37 4.35
C ALA A 200 14.99 1.43 4.14
N LEU A 201 14.22 1.77 5.18
CA LEU A 201 13.15 2.78 5.08
C LEU A 201 13.71 4.14 4.64
N ALA A 202 14.84 4.56 5.21
CA ALA A 202 15.47 5.84 4.87
C ALA A 202 15.95 5.91 3.40
N ARG A 203 16.21 4.76 2.78
CA ARG A 203 16.69 4.68 1.39
C ARG A 203 15.53 4.55 0.39
N ILE A 204 14.50 3.78 0.73
CA ILE A 204 13.40 3.43 -0.17
C ILE A 204 12.28 4.47 -0.07
N LEU A 205 11.92 4.88 1.15
CA LEU A 205 10.84 5.81 1.47
C LEU A 205 11.33 6.90 2.43
N PRO A 206 12.29 7.76 2.02
CA PRO A 206 12.84 8.81 2.88
C PRO A 206 11.75 9.77 3.38
N GLU A 207 10.71 10.02 2.58
CA GLU A 207 9.58 10.88 2.94
C GLU A 207 8.82 10.34 4.16
N VAL A 208 8.64 9.03 4.21
CA VAL A 208 7.99 8.34 5.34
C VAL A 208 8.94 8.28 6.54
N HIS A 209 10.22 7.92 6.29
CA HIS A 209 11.23 7.84 7.35
C HIS A 209 11.38 9.15 8.13
N ALA A 210 11.26 10.27 7.45
CA ALA A 210 11.44 11.61 8.03
C ALA A 210 10.34 12.02 9.04
N LEU A 211 9.25 11.24 9.17
CA LEU A 211 8.18 11.53 10.11
C LEU A 211 8.53 11.20 11.57
N TRP A 212 9.44 10.24 11.80
CA TRP A 212 9.87 9.92 13.16
C TRP A 212 10.71 11.04 13.77
N GLY A 213 10.43 11.36 15.02
CA GLY A 213 11.04 12.48 15.74
C GLY A 213 10.39 13.83 15.47
N VAL A 214 9.32 13.88 14.66
CA VAL A 214 8.55 15.10 14.39
C VAL A 214 7.41 15.21 15.40
N PRO A 215 7.44 16.22 16.33
CA PRO A 215 6.46 16.31 17.41
C PRO A 215 5.14 16.90 16.92
N GLN A 216 4.03 16.40 17.43
CA GLN A 216 2.68 16.91 17.27
C GLN A 216 2.10 17.40 18.60
N ARG A 217 0.95 18.09 18.56
CA ARG A 217 0.26 18.53 19.76
C ARG A 217 -0.34 17.35 20.52
N ALA A 218 0.02 17.16 21.78
CA ALA A 218 -0.48 16.09 22.63
C ALA A 218 -2.00 16.10 22.82
N GLU A 219 -2.65 17.29 22.76
CA GLU A 219 -4.11 17.43 22.89
C GLU A 219 -4.88 16.78 21.75
N SER A 220 -4.27 16.70 20.58
CA SER A 220 -4.88 16.09 19.38
C SER A 220 -4.31 14.72 19.03
N HIS A 221 -3.04 14.48 19.42
CA HIS A 221 -2.27 13.28 19.13
C HIS A 221 -1.50 12.83 20.38
N PRO A 222 -2.14 12.01 21.24
CA PRO A 222 -1.52 11.58 22.51
C PRO A 222 -0.18 10.86 22.34
N GLU A 223 0.06 10.20 21.20
CA GLU A 223 1.32 9.57 20.80
C GLU A 223 2.44 10.55 20.50
N VAL A 224 2.15 11.83 20.28
CA VAL A 224 3.06 12.97 20.02
C VAL A 224 3.94 12.81 18.78
N ASP A 225 4.56 11.67 18.54
CA ASP A 225 5.44 11.42 17.38
C ASP A 225 4.62 11.13 16.11
N THR A 226 4.90 11.85 15.01
CA THR A 226 4.16 11.71 13.76
C THR A 226 4.40 10.34 13.09
N GLY A 227 5.59 9.77 13.23
CA GLY A 227 5.89 8.44 12.70
C GLY A 227 5.14 7.33 13.44
N GLU A 228 5.05 7.43 14.78
CA GLU A 228 4.26 6.50 15.60
C GLU A 228 2.76 6.63 15.28
N HIS A 229 2.27 7.88 15.14
CA HIS A 229 0.90 8.13 14.68
C HIS A 229 0.61 7.43 13.35
N LEU A 230 1.49 7.59 12.36
CA LEU A 230 1.32 6.96 11.05
C LEU A 230 1.20 5.43 11.17
N MET A 231 1.96 4.79 12.05
CA MET A 231 1.88 3.34 12.27
C MET A 231 0.52 2.93 12.83
N LEU A 232 -0.02 3.69 13.78
CA LEU A 232 -1.36 3.46 14.34
C LEU A 232 -2.45 3.64 13.27
N VAL A 233 -2.34 4.65 12.42
CA VAL A 233 -3.27 4.89 11.30
C VAL A 233 -3.28 3.74 10.30
N LEU A 234 -2.10 3.20 9.94
CA LEU A 234 -2.00 2.05 9.04
C LEU A 234 -2.61 0.77 9.63
N ASP A 235 -2.37 0.52 10.92
CA ASP A 235 -2.97 -0.63 11.60
C ASP A 235 -4.48 -0.46 11.77
N MET A 236 -4.97 0.77 11.98
CA MET A 236 -6.40 1.06 11.97
C MET A 236 -7.02 0.82 10.59
N ALA A 237 -6.35 1.22 9.51
CA ALA A 237 -6.82 0.94 8.16
C ALA A 237 -6.91 -0.58 7.88
N ALA A 238 -5.99 -1.37 8.45
CA ALA A 238 -6.08 -2.82 8.40
C ALA A 238 -7.25 -3.37 9.23
N ARG A 239 -7.47 -2.85 10.44
CA ARG A 239 -8.59 -3.22 11.31
C ARG A 239 -9.94 -2.94 10.66
N LEU A 240 -10.07 -1.82 9.93
CA LEU A 240 -11.26 -1.42 9.19
C LEU A 240 -11.37 -2.12 7.82
N GLN A 241 -10.47 -3.03 7.49
CA GLN A 241 -10.42 -3.75 6.20
C GLN A 241 -10.43 -2.81 4.99
N ALA A 242 -9.81 -1.64 5.14
CA ALA A 242 -9.75 -0.64 4.10
C ALA A 242 -9.05 -1.15 2.83
N PRO A 243 -9.50 -0.76 1.62
CA PRO A 243 -8.87 -1.13 0.37
C PRO A 243 -7.47 -0.49 0.21
N LEU A 244 -6.69 -0.99 -0.73
CA LEU A 244 -5.31 -0.52 -0.98
C LEU A 244 -5.25 0.99 -1.24
N THR A 245 -6.21 1.55 -1.95
CA THR A 245 -6.34 2.99 -2.22
C THR A 245 -6.33 3.81 -0.94
N VAL A 246 -7.13 3.41 0.03
CA VAL A 246 -7.26 4.04 1.34
C VAL A 246 -5.98 3.86 2.17
N ARG A 247 -5.42 2.63 2.22
CA ARG A 247 -4.19 2.37 2.99
C ARG A 247 -3.00 3.15 2.44
N TYR A 248 -2.92 3.30 1.13
CA TYR A 248 -1.89 4.16 0.52
C TYR A 248 -2.15 5.65 0.80
N ALA A 249 -3.39 6.10 0.81
CA ALA A 249 -3.73 7.46 1.20
C ALA A 249 -3.38 7.73 2.68
N CYS A 250 -3.67 6.79 3.58
CA CYS A 250 -3.23 6.85 4.97
C CYS A 250 -1.70 6.94 5.11
N LEU A 251 -0.94 6.20 4.29
CA LEU A 251 0.53 6.30 4.28
C LEU A 251 1.02 7.70 3.91
N CYS A 252 0.27 8.44 3.10
CA CYS A 252 0.74 9.68 2.48
C CYS A 252 0.17 10.96 3.12
N HIS A 253 -0.90 10.88 3.94
CA HIS A 253 -1.69 12.05 4.32
C HIS A 253 -0.88 13.14 5.04
N ASP A 254 0.08 12.74 5.87
CA ASP A 254 0.83 13.60 6.77
C ASP A 254 2.31 13.78 6.41
N LEU A 255 2.77 13.36 5.23
CA LEU A 255 4.17 13.46 4.81
C LEU A 255 4.74 14.88 4.96
N GLY A 256 3.91 15.90 4.73
CA GLY A 256 4.29 17.30 4.83
C GLY A 256 4.64 17.76 6.25
N LYS A 257 4.27 17.02 7.30
CA LYS A 257 4.65 17.34 8.67
C LYS A 257 6.17 17.24 8.87
N ALA A 258 6.84 16.34 8.16
CA ALA A 258 8.28 16.16 8.21
C ALA A 258 9.08 17.39 7.73
N THR A 259 8.46 18.29 6.98
CA THR A 259 9.11 19.51 6.45
C THR A 259 8.63 20.78 7.13
N THR A 260 8.02 20.67 8.29
CA THR A 260 7.58 21.83 9.07
C THR A 260 8.78 22.58 9.60
N PRO A 261 8.85 23.93 9.45
CA PRO A 261 9.90 24.74 10.06
C PRO A 261 9.95 24.54 11.58
N PRO A 262 11.15 24.45 12.19
CA PRO A 262 11.29 24.21 13.62
C PRO A 262 10.55 25.22 14.51
N GLU A 263 10.44 26.47 14.07
CA GLU A 263 9.74 27.54 14.77
C GLU A 263 8.23 27.37 14.84
N ASP A 264 7.65 26.56 13.95
CA ASP A 264 6.19 26.30 13.92
C ASP A 264 5.80 25.09 14.78
N LEU A 265 6.78 24.25 15.16
CA LEU A 265 6.51 23.04 15.94
C LEU A 265 5.91 23.35 17.33
N PRO A 266 5.01 22.52 17.83
CA PRO A 266 4.45 21.27 17.28
C PRO A 266 3.21 21.49 16.41
N ARG A 267 3.05 22.64 15.79
CA ARG A 267 2.01 22.91 14.80
C ARG A 267 2.57 22.66 13.40
N HIS A 268 1.69 22.33 12.48
CA HIS A 268 2.10 22.01 11.11
C HIS A 268 1.32 22.82 10.07
N PRO A 269 1.36 24.17 10.12
CA PRO A 269 0.57 24.98 9.18
C PRO A 269 0.96 24.65 7.74
N GLY A 270 -0.05 24.35 6.88
CA GLY A 270 0.14 24.06 5.46
C GLY A 270 0.80 22.70 5.17
N HIS A 271 0.81 21.77 6.12
CA HIS A 271 1.35 20.41 5.89
C HIS A 271 0.53 19.67 4.82
N GLU A 272 -0.72 20.00 4.63
CA GLU A 272 -1.61 19.39 3.65
C GLU A 272 -1.05 19.56 2.22
N GLN A 273 -0.69 20.79 1.84
CA GLN A 273 -0.10 21.05 0.52
C GLN A 273 1.29 20.44 0.42
N ARG A 274 2.12 20.55 1.47
CA ARG A 274 3.45 19.92 1.48
C ARG A 274 3.37 18.39 1.37
N SER A 275 2.33 17.76 1.94
CA SER A 275 2.09 16.32 1.77
C SER A 275 1.82 15.98 0.30
N VAL A 276 1.01 16.76 -0.39
CA VAL A 276 0.76 16.60 -1.84
C VAL A 276 2.05 16.75 -2.64
N ASP A 277 2.87 17.74 -2.31
CA ASP A 277 4.13 18.02 -3.01
C ASP A 277 5.16 16.90 -2.82
N LEU A 278 5.17 16.22 -1.68
CA LEU A 278 6.02 15.06 -1.40
C LEU A 278 5.48 13.76 -1.99
N LEU A 279 4.17 13.51 -1.89
CA LEU A 279 3.60 12.25 -2.35
C LEU A 279 3.63 12.09 -3.88
N ARG A 280 3.56 13.17 -4.65
CA ARG A 280 3.60 13.13 -6.12
C ARG A 280 4.91 12.55 -6.67
N PRO A 281 6.09 13.09 -6.34
CA PRO A 281 7.36 12.52 -6.77
C PRO A 281 7.61 11.11 -6.18
N MET A 282 7.21 10.85 -4.94
CA MET A 282 7.27 9.52 -4.33
C MET A 282 6.45 8.51 -5.12
N SER A 283 5.19 8.84 -5.45
CA SER A 283 4.31 7.97 -6.24
C SER A 283 4.86 7.72 -7.65
N ALA A 284 5.41 8.75 -8.30
CA ALA A 284 6.04 8.62 -9.62
C ALA A 284 7.27 7.72 -9.57
N ARG A 285 8.15 7.90 -8.59
CA ARG A 285 9.37 7.10 -8.36
C ARG A 285 9.03 5.62 -8.12
N LEU A 286 7.97 5.33 -7.38
CA LEU A 286 7.53 3.97 -7.05
C LEU A 286 6.58 3.38 -8.09
N ARG A 287 6.19 4.13 -9.12
CA ARG A 287 5.20 3.72 -10.13
C ARG A 287 3.86 3.30 -9.54
N VAL A 288 3.42 4.06 -8.55
CA VAL A 288 2.12 3.84 -7.90
C VAL A 288 0.98 4.01 -8.92
N PRO A 289 -0.02 3.11 -8.94
CA PRO A 289 -1.19 3.23 -9.81
C PRO A 289 -1.92 4.56 -9.62
N THR A 290 -2.39 5.14 -10.72
CA THR A 290 -3.02 6.48 -10.74
C THR A 290 -4.18 6.60 -9.74
N HIS A 291 -5.05 5.60 -9.62
CA HIS A 291 -6.17 5.63 -8.69
C HIS A 291 -5.75 5.70 -7.22
N CYS A 292 -4.64 5.03 -6.83
CA CYS A 292 -4.09 5.14 -5.47
C CYS A 292 -3.52 6.54 -5.22
N ARG A 293 -2.76 7.08 -6.18
CA ARG A 293 -2.17 8.42 -6.07
C ARG A 293 -3.24 9.50 -5.99
N GLU A 294 -4.27 9.46 -6.87
CA GLU A 294 -5.33 10.47 -6.89
C GLU A 294 -6.13 10.51 -5.59
N LEU A 295 -6.46 9.35 -5.00
CA LEU A 295 -7.09 9.31 -3.69
C LEU A 295 -6.20 9.91 -2.62
N ALA A 296 -4.91 9.53 -2.60
CA ALA A 296 -3.95 10.04 -1.63
C ALA A 296 -3.77 11.57 -1.73
N GLU A 297 -3.79 12.14 -2.95
CA GLU A 297 -3.72 13.60 -3.15
C GLU A 297 -4.94 14.32 -2.57
N VAL A 298 -6.14 13.74 -2.70
CA VAL A 298 -7.36 14.32 -2.11
C VAL A 298 -7.33 14.24 -0.58
N VAL A 299 -7.00 13.07 -0.04
CA VAL A 299 -6.90 12.86 1.41
C VAL A 299 -5.85 13.79 2.02
N ALA A 300 -4.64 13.84 1.46
CA ALA A 300 -3.56 14.70 1.96
C ALA A 300 -3.99 16.18 2.01
N ARG A 301 -4.75 16.66 1.02
CA ARG A 301 -5.17 18.06 0.94
C ARG A 301 -6.34 18.40 1.83
N GLU A 302 -7.31 17.47 1.99
CA GLU A 302 -8.62 17.81 2.58
C GLU A 302 -8.88 17.18 3.97
N HIS A 303 -8.04 16.24 4.45
CA HIS A 303 -8.30 15.53 5.71
C HIS A 303 -8.49 16.48 6.89
N GLY A 304 -7.67 17.53 7.00
CA GLY A 304 -7.80 18.52 8.08
C GLY A 304 -9.14 19.26 8.05
N VAL A 305 -9.65 19.61 6.86
CA VAL A 305 -10.96 20.23 6.70
C VAL A 305 -12.09 19.24 7.02
N ILE A 306 -11.95 17.99 6.58
CA ILE A 306 -12.92 16.91 6.84
C ILE A 306 -13.05 16.63 8.34
N HIS A 307 -11.97 16.66 9.10
CA HIS A 307 -12.04 16.51 10.57
C HIS A 307 -12.87 17.62 11.24
N GLY A 308 -12.85 18.82 10.68
CA GLY A 308 -13.66 19.95 11.14
C GLY A 308 -15.08 20.00 10.57
N ALA A 309 -15.54 19.01 9.80
CA ALA A 309 -16.74 19.08 8.98
C ALA A 309 -18.02 19.44 9.74
N LEU A 310 -18.18 19.00 10.98
CA LEU A 310 -19.36 19.30 11.82
C LEU A 310 -19.48 20.78 12.21
N SER A 311 -18.42 21.58 12.03
CA SER A 311 -18.39 23.01 12.34
C SER A 311 -18.29 23.89 11.08
N LEU A 312 -18.31 23.30 9.89
CA LEU A 312 -18.25 24.03 8.63
C LEU A 312 -19.55 24.80 8.38
N SER A 313 -19.43 25.96 7.73
CA SER A 313 -20.56 26.64 7.15
C SER A 313 -21.15 25.83 5.98
N ALA A 314 -22.39 26.11 5.59
CA ALA A 314 -23.02 25.51 4.41
C ALA A 314 -22.16 25.72 3.14
N GLU A 315 -21.60 26.93 2.99
CA GLU A 315 -20.70 27.29 1.88
C GLU A 315 -19.43 26.43 1.89
N ASP A 316 -18.75 26.33 3.02
CA ASP A 316 -17.51 25.54 3.14
C ASP A 316 -17.75 24.05 2.95
N THR A 317 -18.91 23.54 3.40
CA THR A 317 -19.32 22.14 3.17
C THR A 317 -19.47 21.86 1.67
N VAL A 318 -20.16 22.73 0.93
CA VAL A 318 -20.31 22.58 -0.53
C VAL A 318 -18.96 22.69 -1.24
N LEU A 319 -18.12 23.64 -0.88
CA LEU A 319 -16.77 23.80 -1.42
C LEU A 319 -15.91 22.56 -1.16
N LEU A 320 -15.99 21.97 0.03
CA LEU A 320 -15.29 20.72 0.35
C LEU A 320 -15.72 19.59 -0.58
N LEU A 321 -17.04 19.38 -0.75
CA LEU A 321 -17.57 18.33 -1.64
C LEU A 321 -17.15 18.55 -3.10
N GLU A 322 -17.10 19.80 -3.55
CA GLU A 322 -16.63 20.17 -4.90
C GLU A 322 -15.13 19.90 -5.07
N ARG A 323 -14.28 20.27 -4.09
CA ARG A 323 -12.83 20.00 -4.11
C ARG A 323 -12.50 18.52 -4.07
N CYS A 324 -13.32 17.73 -3.37
CA CYS A 324 -13.20 16.26 -3.35
C CYS A 324 -13.75 15.59 -4.62
N ASP A 325 -14.37 16.35 -5.55
CA ASP A 325 -15.06 15.82 -6.73
C ASP A 325 -16.17 14.80 -6.36
N ALA A 326 -16.81 15.01 -5.19
CA ALA A 326 -17.74 14.06 -4.58
C ALA A 326 -18.99 13.81 -5.44
N PHE A 327 -19.48 14.83 -6.15
CA PHE A 327 -20.66 14.73 -7.02
C PHE A 327 -20.43 13.77 -8.19
N ARG A 328 -19.23 13.79 -8.79
CA ARG A 328 -18.89 12.96 -9.94
C ARG A 328 -18.38 11.60 -9.52
N GLN A 329 -17.71 11.52 -8.36
CA GLN A 329 -17.06 10.31 -7.87
C GLN A 329 -17.46 9.99 -6.42
N PRO A 330 -18.74 9.71 -6.13
CA PRO A 330 -19.22 9.51 -4.76
C PRO A 330 -18.54 8.34 -4.04
N LYS A 331 -18.26 7.23 -4.74
CA LYS A 331 -17.55 6.09 -4.15
C LYS A 331 -16.11 6.43 -3.74
N ARG A 332 -15.40 7.23 -4.56
CA ARG A 332 -14.08 7.72 -4.19
C ARG A 332 -14.16 8.64 -2.97
N PHE A 333 -15.20 9.44 -2.86
CA PHE A 333 -15.41 10.29 -1.69
C PHE A 333 -15.66 9.48 -0.40
N GLU A 334 -16.38 8.38 -0.48
CA GLU A 334 -16.53 7.44 0.65
C GLU A 334 -15.16 6.87 1.07
N GLU A 335 -14.27 6.55 0.13
CA GLU A 335 -12.90 6.12 0.44
C GLU A 335 -12.07 7.25 1.07
N VAL A 336 -12.25 8.51 0.66
CA VAL A 336 -11.63 9.68 1.32
C VAL A 336 -12.07 9.76 2.78
N LEU A 337 -13.36 9.62 3.04
CA LEU A 337 -13.92 9.65 4.40
C LEU A 337 -13.42 8.48 5.25
N LEU A 338 -13.30 7.29 4.67
CA LEU A 338 -12.71 6.12 5.35
C LEU A 338 -11.24 6.35 5.72
N ALA A 339 -10.45 7.00 4.85
CA ALA A 339 -9.08 7.37 5.17
C ALA A 339 -9.00 8.35 6.35
N CYS A 340 -9.90 9.36 6.39
CA CYS A 340 -9.98 10.29 7.51
C CYS A 340 -10.47 9.60 8.80
N GLU A 341 -11.37 8.62 8.72
CA GLU A 341 -11.76 7.80 9.87
C GLU A 341 -10.56 6.99 10.39
N CYS A 342 -9.74 6.41 9.50
CA CYS A 342 -8.52 5.71 9.88
C CYS A 342 -7.55 6.63 10.62
N ASP A 343 -7.34 7.86 10.14
CA ASP A 343 -6.51 8.87 10.80
C ASP A 343 -7.07 9.21 12.20
N PHE A 344 -8.34 9.54 12.29
CA PHE A 344 -8.97 9.88 13.57
C PHE A 344 -8.88 8.75 14.60
N ARG A 345 -9.25 7.54 14.20
CA ARG A 345 -9.25 6.35 15.07
C ARG A 345 -7.87 5.72 15.25
N GLY A 346 -6.91 6.09 14.43
CA GLY A 346 -5.50 5.72 14.56
C GLY A 346 -4.76 6.50 15.64
N ARG A 347 -5.44 7.35 16.42
CA ARG A 347 -4.85 8.06 17.57
C ARG A 347 -5.01 7.25 18.84
N LEU A 348 -3.99 7.29 19.68
CA LEU A 348 -3.95 6.50 20.91
C LEU A 348 -5.15 6.83 21.83
N GLY A 349 -5.96 5.82 22.15
CA GLY A 349 -7.15 5.95 22.98
C GLY A 349 -8.41 6.40 22.24
N LEU A 350 -8.36 6.58 20.90
CA LEU A 350 -9.53 6.93 20.09
C LEU A 350 -10.01 5.76 19.20
N GLU A 351 -9.42 4.57 19.35
CA GLU A 351 -9.58 3.42 18.45
C GLU A 351 -11.02 2.95 18.28
N ASP A 352 -11.86 3.14 19.31
CA ASP A 352 -13.25 2.69 19.35
C ASP A 352 -14.25 3.84 19.27
N LEU A 353 -13.78 5.08 19.11
CA LEU A 353 -14.68 6.23 19.00
C LEU A 353 -15.38 6.28 17.63
N VAL A 354 -16.59 6.84 17.63
CA VAL A 354 -17.37 7.03 16.41
C VAL A 354 -16.88 8.27 15.68
N TYR A 355 -16.65 8.14 14.37
CA TYR A 355 -16.28 9.24 13.49
C TYR A 355 -17.53 9.83 12.84
N HIS A 356 -18.13 10.86 13.47
CA HIS A 356 -19.39 11.44 13.05
C HIS A 356 -19.32 12.26 11.76
N GLN A 357 -18.15 12.71 11.34
CA GLN A 357 -17.95 13.52 10.15
C GLN A 357 -18.32 12.77 8.86
N ALA A 358 -17.99 11.46 8.80
CA ALA A 358 -18.30 10.67 7.62
C ALA A 358 -19.81 10.57 7.34
N PRO A 359 -20.68 10.10 8.25
CA PRO A 359 -22.11 10.03 7.99
C PRO A 359 -22.73 11.42 7.74
N TYR A 360 -22.24 12.48 8.38
CA TYR A 360 -22.68 13.84 8.11
C TYR A 360 -22.43 14.25 6.65
N LEU A 361 -21.19 14.09 6.16
CA LEU A 361 -20.82 14.47 4.79
C LEU A 361 -21.47 13.58 3.73
N VAL A 362 -21.66 12.27 4.01
CA VAL A 362 -22.42 11.38 3.13
C VAL A 362 -23.89 11.84 3.03
N HIS A 363 -24.51 12.19 4.16
CA HIS A 363 -25.87 12.71 4.17
C HIS A 363 -25.97 14.01 3.39
N ALA A 364 -25.08 14.97 3.62
CA ALA A 364 -25.01 16.22 2.88
C ALA A 364 -24.89 15.99 1.36
N LEU A 365 -24.00 15.12 0.93
CA LEU A 365 -23.84 14.77 -0.49
C LEU A 365 -25.12 14.17 -1.06
N HIS A 366 -25.75 13.24 -0.34
CA HIS A 366 -26.99 12.58 -0.78
C HIS A 366 -28.13 13.60 -0.95
N GLU A 367 -28.30 14.55 -0.03
CA GLU A 367 -29.33 15.61 -0.16
C GLU A 367 -29.04 16.50 -1.37
N LEU A 368 -27.79 16.83 -1.64
CA LEU A 368 -27.41 17.63 -2.80
C LEU A 368 -27.61 16.88 -4.13
N GLN A 369 -27.45 15.56 -4.15
CA GLN A 369 -27.69 14.74 -5.35
C GLN A 369 -29.18 14.65 -5.74
N LYS A 370 -30.10 15.02 -4.86
CA LYS A 370 -31.55 15.12 -5.18
C LYS A 370 -31.90 16.34 -6.01
N LEU A 371 -30.99 17.33 -6.09
CA LEU A 371 -31.22 18.53 -6.89
C LEU A 371 -31.24 18.17 -8.39
N ASP A 372 -32.25 18.69 -9.09
CA ASP A 372 -32.30 18.65 -10.54
C ASP A 372 -31.33 19.68 -11.13
N GLU A 373 -30.06 19.30 -11.21
CA GLU A 373 -28.98 20.15 -11.76
C GLU A 373 -29.26 20.58 -13.22
N GLY A 374 -29.97 19.73 -13.99
CA GLY A 374 -30.35 20.04 -15.37
C GLY A 374 -31.36 21.18 -15.43
N ALA A 375 -32.42 21.12 -14.61
CA ALA A 375 -33.41 22.20 -14.52
C ALA A 375 -32.77 23.51 -14.00
N ILE A 376 -31.92 23.42 -12.99
CA ILE A 376 -31.18 24.58 -12.45
C ILE A 376 -30.29 25.22 -13.49
N ALA A 377 -29.55 24.41 -14.23
CA ALA A 377 -28.63 24.87 -15.30
C ALA A 377 -29.40 25.54 -16.44
N LEU A 378 -30.54 24.96 -16.84
CA LEU A 378 -31.43 25.55 -17.87
C LEU A 378 -31.99 26.90 -17.46
N ALA A 379 -32.52 27.01 -16.21
CA ALA A 379 -33.03 28.26 -15.66
C ALA A 379 -31.92 29.32 -15.58
N ALA A 380 -30.70 28.93 -15.14
CA ALA A 380 -29.56 29.83 -15.08
C ALA A 380 -29.14 30.30 -16.49
N GLN A 381 -29.19 29.44 -17.49
CA GLN A 381 -28.90 29.80 -18.89
C GLN A 381 -29.89 30.84 -19.42
N GLN A 382 -31.19 30.65 -19.17
CA GLN A 382 -32.23 31.58 -19.56
C GLN A 382 -32.05 32.96 -18.89
N GLN A 383 -31.76 32.97 -17.58
CA GLN A 383 -31.49 34.18 -16.84
C GLN A 383 -30.25 34.91 -17.38
N TRP A 384 -29.17 34.20 -17.66
CA TRP A 384 -27.97 34.78 -18.21
C TRP A 384 -28.21 35.41 -19.59
N GLN A 385 -28.97 34.74 -20.47
CA GLN A 385 -29.37 35.29 -21.79
C GLN A 385 -30.17 36.58 -21.66
N HIS A 386 -31.08 36.65 -20.69
CA HIS A 386 -31.88 37.87 -20.41
C HIS A 386 -31.00 39.02 -19.92
N LEU A 387 -30.10 38.72 -18.96
CA LEU A 387 -29.16 39.72 -18.44
C LEU A 387 -28.19 40.25 -19.50
N SER A 388 -27.72 39.38 -20.40
CA SER A 388 -26.82 39.72 -21.49
C SER A 388 -27.46 40.59 -22.59
N ARG A 389 -28.81 40.48 -22.73
CA ARG A 389 -29.55 41.31 -23.68
C ARG A 389 -29.91 42.70 -23.12
N SER A 390 -30.01 42.83 -21.79
CA SER A 390 -30.41 44.05 -21.11
C SER A 390 -29.28 45.00 -20.75
N LYS A 391 -28.02 44.60 -20.86
CA LYS A 391 -26.84 45.44 -20.56
C LYS A 391 -25.97 45.63 -21.80
N ALA A 392 -25.37 46.81 -21.94
CA ALA A 392 -24.37 47.07 -22.98
C ALA A 392 -23.17 46.10 -22.86
N PRO A 393 -22.53 45.71 -23.96
CA PRO A 393 -21.38 44.77 -23.91
C PRO A 393 -20.24 45.36 -23.09
N SER A 394 -20.04 44.83 -21.89
CA SER A 394 -18.87 45.09 -21.05
C SER A 394 -18.01 43.82 -20.97
N ASN A 395 -16.70 43.94 -20.96
CA ASN A 395 -15.75 42.82 -20.82
C ASN A 395 -15.83 42.11 -19.44
N ASP A 396 -16.68 42.59 -18.52
CA ASP A 396 -16.84 42.10 -17.15
C ASP A 396 -17.97 41.04 -16.96
N HIS A 397 -18.64 40.65 -18.05
CA HIS A 397 -19.69 39.63 -17.93
C HIS A 397 -19.07 38.24 -17.79
N PRO A 398 -19.46 37.48 -16.73
CA PRO A 398 -18.99 36.11 -16.57
C PRO A 398 -19.45 35.27 -17.77
N SER A 399 -18.64 34.32 -18.18
CA SER A 399 -19.06 33.34 -19.19
C SER A 399 -20.32 32.59 -18.73
N ILE A 400 -21.16 32.15 -19.68
CA ILE A 400 -22.37 31.37 -19.39
C ILE A 400 -22.06 30.16 -18.47
N GLY A 401 -20.96 29.45 -18.73
CA GLY A 401 -20.52 28.32 -17.90
C GLY A 401 -20.16 28.73 -16.47
N SER A 402 -19.54 29.91 -16.28
CA SER A 402 -19.24 30.45 -14.95
C SER A 402 -20.52 30.83 -14.20
N TYR A 403 -21.49 31.42 -14.89
CA TYR A 403 -22.77 31.79 -14.31
C TYR A 403 -23.59 30.57 -13.86
N ILE A 404 -23.63 29.54 -14.70
CA ILE A 404 -24.30 28.27 -14.37
C ILE A 404 -23.65 27.63 -13.14
N ARG A 405 -22.32 27.51 -13.10
CA ARG A 405 -21.59 26.96 -11.93
C ARG A 405 -21.89 27.73 -10.66
N ALA A 406 -21.83 29.07 -10.69
CA ALA A 406 -22.12 29.91 -9.54
C ALA A 406 -23.59 29.75 -9.07
N THR A 407 -24.53 29.52 -9.99
CA THR A 407 -25.96 29.33 -9.65
C THR A 407 -26.18 27.96 -9.03
N LEU A 408 -25.57 26.89 -9.57
CA LEU A 408 -25.60 25.56 -8.98
C LEU A 408 -24.98 25.56 -7.58
N HIS A 409 -23.81 26.19 -7.42
CA HIS A 409 -23.17 26.33 -6.11
C HIS A 409 -24.07 27.02 -5.08
N ARG A 410 -24.66 28.17 -5.41
CA ARG A 410 -25.61 28.89 -4.52
C ARG A 410 -26.81 28.02 -4.14
N GLN A 411 -27.36 27.25 -5.08
CA GLN A 411 -28.50 26.39 -4.77
C GLN A 411 -28.09 25.24 -3.83
N ARG A 412 -26.90 24.65 -4.03
CA ARG A 412 -26.34 23.65 -3.12
C ARG A 412 -26.13 24.20 -1.72
N VAL A 413 -25.54 25.42 -1.60
CA VAL A 413 -25.36 26.10 -0.31
C VAL A 413 -26.68 26.33 0.39
N LYS A 414 -27.72 26.80 -0.33
CA LYS A 414 -29.05 26.99 0.23
C LYS A 414 -29.66 25.69 0.76
N THR A 415 -29.47 24.58 0.04
CA THR A 415 -29.98 23.26 0.45
C THR A 415 -29.29 22.78 1.72
N ILE A 416 -27.98 22.89 1.83
CA ILE A 416 -27.23 22.52 3.05
C ILE A 416 -27.64 23.44 4.23
N GLY A 417 -27.82 24.74 4.02
CA GLY A 417 -28.24 25.66 5.07
C GLY A 417 -29.63 25.41 5.61
N SER A 418 -30.40 24.50 4.99
CA SER A 418 -31.75 24.09 5.45
C SER A 418 -31.76 22.70 6.11
N LEU A 419 -30.65 22.00 6.16
CA LEU A 419 -30.47 20.72 6.88
C LEU A 419 -30.18 20.96 8.35
#